data_d657825516eb0892bb46d6fc6dddbad2
#
_entry.id   d657825516eb0892bb46d6fc6dddbad2
#
_cell.length_a   1.000
_cell.length_b   1.000
_cell.length_c   1.000
_cell.angle_alpha   90.00
_cell.angle_beta   90.00
_cell.angle_gamma   90.00
#
_symmetry.space_group_name_H-M   'P 1'
#
loop_
_entity.id
_entity.type
_entity.pdbx_description
1 polymer ?
#
loop_
_entity_poly.entity_id
_entity_poly.type
_entity_poly.pdbx_seq_one_letter_code
_entity_poly.pdbx_strand_id
1 'polypeptide(L)'
;MLDSTNGTGVQGHVEDGWGKVADVFRANFEGTPGEVGAACCVYVDGRPVVDLRGGLADREANRPWNEDTIALVASTTKGATAICAHLLAQRGELDLDAPVVKYWPEFGAAGKEHIPVRWLLSHQAGLPIVDGPLTFEDACAWHPVIRSLEAQKPEWQPGTEHVYHSMTFGFLVGEVVRRITGRSLGTFFADEVAAPLGLSAWIGLPEAQEGRVARIGYAAPFTLEEMTAGMIETTGLDRDTVIAWMNAVWGPDSVQARAGQLGGAFDHTSGYMNTRAFRAAEFPFGNMFSDARSLARMYAATVSEVDGVRLLNPATVEKMTVVHTDKTKMNGLPPGLDVPANRSFYMSLGFWRACPPMPFVGPGSFGHPGSGGSVAFADPDAGVGFGYVTNLWSFRIGEPRASNLAAAVTACLGSRR
;
A
#
# COMPACT_ATOMS: atom_id res chain seq x y z
N MET A 1 -14.53 -22.22 -15.51
CA MET A 1 -14.86 -22.22 -14.08
C MET A 1 -14.03 -23.29 -13.42
N LEU A 2 -13.22 -22.93 -12.42
CA LEU A 2 -12.51 -23.91 -11.60
C LEU A 2 -13.48 -24.46 -10.56
N ASP A 3 -13.65 -25.80 -10.55
CA ASP A 3 -14.58 -26.47 -9.66
C ASP A 3 -13.96 -26.73 -8.29
N SER A 4 -14.73 -26.58 -7.21
CA SER A 4 -14.33 -26.59 -5.78
C SER A 4 -13.93 -27.99 -5.23
N THR A 5 -13.51 -28.93 -6.06
CA THR A 5 -13.30 -30.35 -5.67
C THR A 5 -11.94 -30.62 -5.01
N ASN A 6 -11.02 -29.68 -4.96
CA ASN A 6 -9.74 -29.84 -4.26
C ASN A 6 -9.76 -29.04 -2.96
N GLY A 7 -9.60 -29.67 -1.81
CA GLY A 7 -9.77 -29.23 -0.41
C GLY A 7 -9.43 -27.80 0.04
N THR A 8 -8.95 -26.92 -0.86
CA THR A 8 -8.65 -25.49 -0.60
C THR A 8 -9.86 -24.57 -0.83
N GLY A 9 -10.95 -25.05 -1.44
CA GLY A 9 -12.13 -24.23 -1.76
C GLY A 9 -11.86 -23.07 -2.73
N VAL A 10 -10.78 -23.12 -3.53
CA VAL A 10 -10.44 -22.09 -4.51
C VAL A 10 -11.42 -22.08 -5.68
N GLN A 11 -12.00 -20.93 -5.96
CA GLN A 11 -13.01 -20.68 -6.99
C GLN A 11 -12.62 -19.48 -7.84
N GLY A 12 -13.22 -19.35 -9.02
CA GLY A 12 -13.07 -18.18 -9.87
C GLY A 12 -12.86 -18.50 -11.33
N HIS A 13 -12.25 -17.56 -12.05
CA HIS A 13 -11.98 -17.63 -13.49
C HIS A 13 -10.49 -17.48 -13.77
N VAL A 14 -10.01 -18.24 -14.74
CA VAL A 14 -8.65 -18.18 -15.28
C VAL A 14 -8.73 -18.38 -16.78
N GLU A 15 -8.20 -17.44 -17.56
CA GLU A 15 -8.09 -17.60 -19.01
C GLU A 15 -7.01 -18.61 -19.38
N ASP A 16 -7.10 -19.15 -20.61
CA ASP A 16 -6.09 -20.04 -21.17
C ASP A 16 -4.70 -19.40 -21.15
N GLY A 17 -3.71 -20.16 -20.70
CA GLY A 17 -2.32 -19.68 -20.53
C GLY A 17 -2.01 -19.05 -19.16
N TRP A 18 -3.03 -18.88 -18.27
CA TRP A 18 -2.84 -18.30 -16.95
C TRP A 18 -2.91 -19.32 -15.79
N GLY A 19 -2.99 -20.61 -16.11
CA GLY A 19 -3.13 -21.69 -15.11
C GLY A 19 -2.07 -21.67 -14.01
N LYS A 20 -0.83 -21.27 -14.33
CA LYS A 20 0.26 -21.16 -13.34
C LYS A 20 -0.08 -20.20 -12.18
N VAL A 21 -0.83 -19.12 -12.43
CA VAL A 21 -1.26 -18.21 -11.36
C VAL A 21 -2.25 -18.92 -10.42
N ALA A 22 -3.16 -19.73 -10.97
CA ALA A 22 -4.10 -20.51 -10.15
C ALA A 22 -3.39 -21.57 -9.31
N ASP A 23 -2.36 -22.21 -9.86
CA ASP A 23 -1.59 -23.23 -9.12
C ASP A 23 -0.83 -22.60 -7.94
N VAL A 24 -0.19 -21.45 -8.16
CA VAL A 24 0.49 -20.71 -7.09
C VAL A 24 -0.52 -20.18 -6.06
N PHE A 25 -1.68 -19.69 -6.50
CA PHE A 25 -2.73 -19.24 -5.58
C PHE A 25 -3.23 -20.38 -4.67
N ARG A 26 -3.41 -21.60 -5.20
CA ARG A 26 -3.76 -22.77 -4.38
C ARG A 26 -2.63 -23.14 -3.41
N ALA A 27 -1.38 -23.13 -3.88
CA ALA A 27 -0.23 -23.45 -3.06
C ALA A 27 -0.09 -22.51 -1.85
N ASN A 28 -0.54 -21.25 -1.93
CA ASN A 28 -0.55 -20.33 -0.80
C ASN A 28 -1.41 -20.83 0.38
N PHE A 29 -2.45 -21.64 0.14
CA PHE A 29 -3.28 -22.24 1.20
C PHE A 29 -2.63 -23.45 1.86
N GLU A 30 -1.70 -24.11 1.15
CA GLU A 30 -0.99 -25.30 1.61
C GLU A 30 0.33 -24.95 2.33
N GLY A 31 0.76 -23.67 2.29
CA GLY A 31 1.99 -23.18 2.89
C GLY A 31 1.97 -23.16 4.42
N THR A 32 3.10 -22.73 5.02
CA THR A 32 3.21 -22.56 6.48
C THR A 32 3.76 -21.15 6.79
N PRO A 33 2.93 -20.25 7.32
CA PRO A 33 1.49 -20.40 7.54
C PRO A 33 0.72 -20.39 6.20
N GLY A 34 -0.26 -21.29 6.04
CA GLY A 34 -1.17 -21.27 4.90
C GLY A 34 -2.19 -20.14 5.01
N GLU A 35 -2.73 -19.69 3.86
CA GLU A 35 -3.80 -18.70 3.84
C GLU A 35 -5.03 -19.14 4.64
N VAL A 36 -5.70 -18.17 5.27
CA VAL A 36 -7.04 -18.37 5.84
C VAL A 36 -8.10 -18.07 4.79
N GLY A 37 -8.02 -16.91 4.20
CA GLY A 37 -8.83 -16.47 3.09
C GLY A 37 -8.10 -15.40 2.28
N ALA A 38 -8.25 -15.50 0.96
CA ALA A 38 -7.57 -14.58 0.04
C ALA A 38 -8.33 -14.46 -1.30
N ALA A 39 -7.99 -13.42 -2.05
CA ALA A 39 -8.37 -13.25 -3.44
C ALA A 39 -7.22 -12.65 -4.26
N CYS A 40 -7.16 -13.01 -5.55
CA CYS A 40 -6.17 -12.52 -6.51
C CYS A 40 -6.86 -12.19 -7.83
N CYS A 41 -6.57 -11.04 -8.40
CA CYS A 41 -7.07 -10.66 -9.71
C CYS A 41 -5.95 -10.05 -10.56
N VAL A 42 -5.97 -10.36 -11.87
CA VAL A 42 -5.03 -9.84 -12.86
C VAL A 42 -5.81 -9.31 -14.05
N TYR A 43 -5.52 -8.08 -14.43
CA TYR A 43 -5.95 -7.46 -15.68
C TYR A 43 -4.76 -7.37 -16.63
N VAL A 44 -5.02 -7.57 -17.93
CA VAL A 44 -4.07 -7.32 -19.01
C VAL A 44 -4.79 -6.54 -20.11
N ASP A 45 -4.22 -5.43 -20.53
CA ASP A 45 -4.78 -4.54 -21.55
C ASP A 45 -6.27 -4.19 -21.28
N GLY A 46 -6.58 -3.90 -20.00
CA GLY A 46 -7.90 -3.49 -19.54
C GLY A 46 -8.90 -4.65 -19.35
N ARG A 47 -8.51 -5.92 -19.51
CA ARG A 47 -9.41 -7.09 -19.39
C ARG A 47 -8.95 -8.02 -18.25
N PRO A 48 -9.88 -8.55 -17.44
CA PRO A 48 -9.54 -9.53 -16.41
C PRO A 48 -9.16 -10.86 -17.06
N VAL A 49 -7.98 -11.39 -16.73
CA VAL A 49 -7.48 -12.70 -17.19
C VAL A 49 -7.41 -13.72 -16.04
N VAL A 50 -7.37 -13.25 -14.80
CA VAL A 50 -7.43 -14.07 -13.58
C VAL A 50 -8.33 -13.37 -12.58
N ASP A 51 -9.23 -14.11 -11.94
CA ASP A 51 -10.06 -13.68 -10.83
C ASP A 51 -10.34 -14.87 -9.92
N LEU A 52 -9.57 -14.97 -8.84
CA LEU A 52 -9.53 -16.11 -7.94
C LEU A 52 -9.83 -15.70 -6.50
N ARG A 53 -10.51 -16.56 -5.77
CA ARG A 53 -10.78 -16.44 -4.34
C ARG A 53 -10.83 -17.79 -3.67
N GLY A 54 -10.59 -17.84 -2.36
CA GLY A 54 -10.68 -19.09 -1.61
C GLY A 54 -10.55 -18.92 -0.12
N GLY A 55 -10.84 -19.98 0.62
CA GLY A 55 -10.73 -20.04 2.06
C GLY A 55 -11.88 -19.38 2.81
N LEU A 56 -11.58 -18.85 3.98
CA LEU A 56 -12.55 -18.28 4.94
C LEU A 56 -12.36 -16.78 5.11
N ALA A 57 -13.44 -16.03 4.96
CA ALA A 57 -13.50 -14.61 5.33
C ALA A 57 -13.51 -14.40 6.85
N ASP A 58 -13.98 -15.38 7.60
CA ASP A 58 -13.94 -15.39 9.07
C ASP A 58 -13.73 -16.84 9.53
N ARG A 59 -12.58 -17.13 10.15
CA ARG A 59 -12.23 -18.45 10.65
C ARG A 59 -13.07 -18.83 11.87
N GLU A 60 -13.36 -17.87 12.76
CA GLU A 60 -14.09 -18.12 14.00
C GLU A 60 -15.57 -18.46 13.69
N ALA A 61 -16.16 -17.72 12.75
CA ALA A 61 -17.53 -17.93 12.31
C ALA A 61 -17.67 -19.00 11.20
N ASN A 62 -16.57 -19.59 10.74
CA ASN A 62 -16.53 -20.51 9.59
C ASN A 62 -17.23 -19.93 8.35
N ARG A 63 -17.11 -18.59 8.14
CA ARG A 63 -17.73 -17.90 7.01
C ARG A 63 -16.82 -17.99 5.78
N PRO A 64 -17.30 -18.52 4.65
CA PRO A 64 -16.49 -18.65 3.44
C PRO A 64 -16.15 -17.28 2.84
N TRP A 65 -15.03 -17.22 2.11
CA TRP A 65 -14.66 -16.09 1.27
C TRP A 65 -15.50 -16.11 0.00
N ASN A 66 -16.41 -15.17 -0.14
CA ASN A 66 -17.33 -15.05 -1.26
C ASN A 66 -16.83 -14.03 -2.29
N GLU A 67 -17.57 -13.91 -3.40
CA GLU A 67 -17.27 -13.00 -4.49
C GLU A 67 -17.29 -11.52 -4.07
N ASP A 68 -18.16 -11.19 -3.13
CA ASP A 68 -18.35 -9.84 -2.58
C ASP A 68 -17.53 -9.56 -1.31
N THR A 69 -16.71 -10.51 -0.85
CA THR A 69 -15.88 -10.33 0.34
C THR A 69 -14.83 -9.24 0.11
N ILE A 70 -14.75 -8.31 1.04
CA ILE A 70 -13.75 -7.24 1.06
C ILE A 70 -12.82 -7.40 2.27
N ALA A 71 -11.58 -6.99 2.13
CA ALA A 71 -10.59 -7.04 3.19
C ALA A 71 -9.89 -5.70 3.39
N LEU A 72 -9.34 -5.50 4.59
CA LEU A 72 -8.43 -4.38 4.86
C LEU A 72 -7.15 -4.57 4.04
N VAL A 73 -6.80 -3.55 3.25
CA VAL A 73 -5.61 -3.61 2.40
C VAL A 73 -4.41 -2.85 2.94
N ALA A 74 -4.50 -2.35 4.17
CA ALA A 74 -3.42 -1.63 4.84
C ALA A 74 -2.77 -0.57 3.94
N SER A 75 -1.45 -0.50 3.92
CA SER A 75 -0.70 0.52 3.16
C SER A 75 -0.90 0.48 1.64
N THR A 76 -1.51 -0.57 1.06
CA THR A 76 -1.96 -0.55 -0.33
C THR A 76 -2.91 0.64 -0.60
N THR A 77 -3.60 1.14 0.44
CA THR A 77 -4.39 2.38 0.44
C THR A 77 -3.62 3.59 -0.07
N LYS A 78 -2.31 3.68 0.20
CA LYS A 78 -1.48 4.83 -0.22
C LYS A 78 -1.43 4.99 -1.73
N GLY A 79 -1.49 3.88 -2.47
CA GLY A 79 -1.59 3.93 -3.93
C GLY A 79 -2.88 4.62 -4.40
N ALA A 80 -4.02 4.31 -3.79
CA ALA A 80 -5.28 5.00 -4.07
C ALA A 80 -5.21 6.49 -3.71
N THR A 81 -4.60 6.81 -2.56
CA THR A 81 -4.35 8.20 -2.13
C THR A 81 -3.46 8.95 -3.13
N ALA A 82 -2.41 8.31 -3.62
CA ALA A 82 -1.52 8.89 -4.64
C ALA A 82 -2.24 9.10 -5.97
N ILE A 83 -3.06 8.15 -6.42
CA ILE A 83 -3.90 8.30 -7.63
C ILE A 83 -4.77 9.55 -7.53
N CYS A 84 -5.41 9.82 -6.38
CA CYS A 84 -6.20 11.03 -6.16
C CYS A 84 -5.37 12.32 -6.36
N ALA A 85 -4.16 12.38 -5.80
CA ALA A 85 -3.27 13.53 -5.98
C ALA A 85 -2.81 13.67 -7.45
N HIS A 86 -2.53 12.58 -8.14
CA HIS A 86 -2.14 12.59 -9.56
C HIS A 86 -3.30 12.97 -10.49
N LEU A 87 -4.55 12.64 -10.15
CA LEU A 87 -5.73 13.13 -10.88
C LEU A 87 -5.81 14.65 -10.81
N LEU A 88 -5.60 15.26 -9.64
CA LEU A 88 -5.57 16.71 -9.49
C LEU A 88 -4.38 17.33 -10.25
N ALA A 89 -3.21 16.68 -10.20
CA ALA A 89 -2.04 17.14 -10.93
C ALA A 89 -2.26 17.08 -12.46
N GLN A 90 -2.86 16.02 -12.97
CA GLN A 90 -3.20 15.85 -14.37
C GLN A 90 -4.20 16.91 -14.87
N ARG A 91 -5.12 17.33 -13.99
CA ARG A 91 -6.11 18.39 -14.28
C ARG A 91 -5.54 19.81 -14.17
N GLY A 92 -4.29 19.95 -13.70
CA GLY A 92 -3.65 21.25 -13.44
C GLY A 92 -4.14 21.94 -12.15
N GLU A 93 -4.88 21.24 -11.30
CA GLU A 93 -5.38 21.74 -10.02
C GLU A 93 -4.32 21.62 -8.90
N LEU A 94 -3.37 20.69 -9.05
CA LEU A 94 -2.23 20.47 -8.15
C LEU A 94 -0.92 20.54 -8.92
N ASP A 95 -0.05 21.47 -8.54
CA ASP A 95 1.33 21.53 -9.00
C ASP A 95 2.23 20.82 -7.97
N LEU A 96 2.80 19.68 -8.36
CA LEU A 96 3.62 18.86 -7.46
C LEU A 96 4.96 19.53 -7.10
N ASP A 97 5.41 20.50 -7.88
CA ASP A 97 6.63 21.26 -7.64
C ASP A 97 6.40 22.53 -6.83
N ALA A 98 5.15 22.94 -6.70
CA ALA A 98 4.80 24.08 -5.86
C ALA A 98 4.97 23.76 -4.36
N PRO A 99 5.32 24.74 -3.54
CA PRO A 99 5.35 24.56 -2.10
C PRO A 99 3.94 24.25 -1.55
N VAL A 100 3.87 23.37 -0.55
CA VAL A 100 2.60 22.94 0.09
C VAL A 100 1.79 24.14 0.58
N VAL A 101 2.44 25.20 1.05
CA VAL A 101 1.80 26.43 1.54
C VAL A 101 0.93 27.13 0.49
N LYS A 102 1.11 26.85 -0.79
CA LYS A 102 0.23 27.35 -1.85
C LYS A 102 -1.21 26.85 -1.66
N TYR A 103 -1.37 25.63 -1.14
CA TYR A 103 -2.65 24.96 -0.95
C TYR A 103 -3.06 24.91 0.53
N TRP A 104 -2.07 24.87 1.41
CA TRP A 104 -2.20 24.75 2.86
C TRP A 104 -1.29 25.76 3.57
N PRO A 105 -1.73 27.03 3.72
CA PRO A 105 -0.89 28.12 4.25
C PRO A 105 -0.32 27.85 5.64
N GLU A 106 -1.11 27.23 6.53
CA GLU A 106 -0.73 26.96 7.92
C GLU A 106 0.42 25.93 8.02
N PHE A 107 0.60 25.11 6.99
CA PHE A 107 1.71 24.16 6.91
C PHE A 107 3.09 24.83 6.96
N GLY A 108 3.21 26.10 6.54
CA GLY A 108 4.48 26.82 6.46
C GLY A 108 5.14 27.11 7.80
N ALA A 109 4.48 26.89 8.93
CA ALA A 109 5.08 27.08 10.24
C ALA A 109 6.30 26.14 10.44
N ALA A 110 7.18 26.54 11.38
CA ALA A 110 8.34 25.76 11.81
C ALA A 110 9.36 25.43 10.68
N GLY A 111 9.50 26.31 9.68
CA GLY A 111 10.51 26.20 8.61
C GLY A 111 10.10 25.29 7.44
N LYS A 112 8.77 25.06 7.25
CA LYS A 112 8.23 24.18 6.21
C LYS A 112 7.75 24.92 4.95
N GLU A 113 7.91 26.23 4.87
CA GLU A 113 7.37 27.08 3.80
C GLU A 113 7.85 26.72 2.38
N HIS A 114 8.99 26.05 2.28
CA HIS A 114 9.59 25.67 0.99
C HIS A 114 9.41 24.21 0.61
N ILE A 115 8.71 23.41 1.43
CA ILE A 115 8.49 21.99 1.14
C ILE A 115 7.57 21.83 -0.07
N PRO A 116 8.03 21.26 -1.22
CA PRO A 116 7.15 21.02 -2.36
C PRO A 116 6.23 19.84 -2.11
N VAL A 117 5.06 19.82 -2.74
CA VAL A 117 4.06 18.75 -2.61
C VAL A 117 4.65 17.38 -2.94
N ARG A 118 5.53 17.28 -3.94
CA ARG A 118 6.17 16.01 -4.30
C ARG A 118 6.93 15.35 -3.15
N TRP A 119 7.47 16.11 -2.17
CA TRP A 119 8.15 15.52 -1.01
C TRP A 119 7.20 14.89 0.01
N LEU A 120 5.92 15.27 0.01
CA LEU A 120 4.90 14.53 0.76
C LEU A 120 4.69 13.14 0.15
N LEU A 121 4.59 13.06 -1.19
CA LEU A 121 4.38 11.80 -1.92
C LEU A 121 5.61 10.89 -1.91
N SER A 122 6.82 11.44 -1.91
CA SER A 122 8.08 10.68 -1.96
C SER A 122 8.73 10.45 -0.60
N HIS A 123 8.02 10.72 0.50
CA HIS A 123 8.48 10.49 1.88
C HIS A 123 9.74 11.29 2.29
N GLN A 124 9.94 12.47 1.69
CA GLN A 124 11.12 13.32 1.90
C GLN A 124 10.81 14.58 2.72
N ALA A 125 9.56 14.77 3.15
CA ALA A 125 9.12 15.98 3.86
C ALA A 125 9.70 16.14 5.27
N GLY A 126 10.28 15.08 5.85
CA GLY A 126 10.79 15.11 7.22
C GLY A 126 9.71 15.05 8.30
N LEU A 127 8.50 14.61 7.96
CA LEU A 127 7.34 14.56 8.86
C LEU A 127 6.79 13.13 9.03
N PRO A 128 7.63 12.12 9.30
CA PRO A 128 7.16 10.74 9.45
C PRO A 128 6.43 10.50 10.77
N ILE A 129 6.67 11.34 11.77
CA ILE A 129 6.16 11.23 13.13
C ILE A 129 5.19 12.38 13.38
N VAL A 130 4.29 12.22 14.34
CA VAL A 130 3.50 13.30 14.93
C VAL A 130 3.87 13.40 16.40
N ASP A 131 4.19 14.59 16.87
CA ASP A 131 4.41 14.84 18.28
C ASP A 131 3.08 14.71 19.03
N GLY A 132 3.07 13.80 20.02
CA GLY A 132 1.88 13.45 20.79
C GLY A 132 1.76 14.19 22.11
N PRO A 133 0.82 13.77 22.96
CA PRO A 133 -0.03 12.57 22.79
C PRO A 133 -1.26 12.84 21.91
N LEU A 134 -1.60 11.86 21.06
CA LEU A 134 -2.84 11.81 20.31
C LEU A 134 -3.60 10.52 20.67
N THR A 135 -4.92 10.60 20.70
CA THR A 135 -5.81 9.45 20.88
C THR A 135 -6.31 8.94 19.52
N PHE A 136 -6.92 7.75 19.53
CA PHE A 136 -7.58 7.20 18.35
C PHE A 136 -8.73 8.12 17.86
N GLU A 137 -9.47 8.72 18.79
CA GLU A 137 -10.53 9.68 18.52
C GLU A 137 -9.99 10.96 17.86
N ASP A 138 -8.80 11.43 18.29
CA ASP A 138 -8.11 12.55 17.66
C ASP A 138 -7.73 12.24 16.20
N ALA A 139 -7.26 11.01 15.93
CA ALA A 139 -6.96 10.56 14.59
C ALA A 139 -8.23 10.48 13.72
N CYS A 140 -9.34 9.98 14.25
CA CYS A 140 -10.65 9.95 13.59
C CYS A 140 -11.21 11.35 13.32
N ALA A 141 -10.95 12.31 14.21
CA ALA A 141 -11.40 13.70 14.07
C ALA A 141 -10.61 14.51 13.03
N TRP A 142 -9.51 13.97 12.47
CA TRP A 142 -8.67 14.58 11.44
C TRP A 142 -7.90 15.83 11.91
N HIS A 143 -8.61 16.89 12.30
CA HIS A 143 -8.03 18.20 12.64
C HIS A 143 -6.97 18.20 13.77
N PRO A 144 -7.06 17.39 14.83
CA PRO A 144 -6.01 17.34 15.84
C PRO A 144 -4.66 16.92 15.24
N VAL A 145 -4.65 15.91 14.35
CA VAL A 145 -3.44 15.47 13.65
C VAL A 145 -2.90 16.57 12.73
N ILE A 146 -3.79 17.23 11.99
CA ILE A 146 -3.42 18.33 11.09
C ILE A 146 -2.74 19.47 11.86
N ARG A 147 -3.31 19.91 12.98
CA ARG A 147 -2.70 20.95 13.82
C ARG A 147 -1.33 20.56 14.36
N SER A 148 -1.15 19.29 14.74
CA SER A 148 0.17 18.79 15.17
C SER A 148 1.19 18.86 14.02
N LEU A 149 0.81 18.43 12.82
CA LEU A 149 1.67 18.51 11.62
C LEU A 149 1.99 19.94 11.21
N GLU A 150 1.05 20.90 11.39
CA GLU A 150 1.27 22.31 11.17
C GLU A 150 2.32 22.89 12.12
N ALA A 151 2.21 22.55 13.40
CA ALA A 151 3.10 23.09 14.45
C ALA A 151 4.50 22.46 14.48
N GLN A 152 4.61 21.21 14.05
CA GLN A 152 5.80 20.38 14.20
C GLN A 152 6.93 20.82 13.27
N LYS A 153 8.18 20.72 13.77
CA LYS A 153 9.39 20.82 12.95
C LYS A 153 9.65 19.50 12.23
N PRO A 154 10.23 19.54 11.01
CA PRO A 154 10.73 18.34 10.37
C PRO A 154 11.84 17.67 11.21
N GLU A 155 11.87 16.34 11.23
CA GLU A 155 12.89 15.52 11.92
C GLU A 155 14.28 15.66 11.29
N TRP A 156 14.35 16.03 10.02
CA TRP A 156 15.57 16.35 9.27
C TRP A 156 15.29 17.47 8.27
N GLN A 157 16.33 17.99 7.64
CA GLN A 157 16.15 18.97 6.57
C GLN A 157 15.40 18.36 5.39
N PRO A 158 14.19 18.80 5.05
CA PRO A 158 13.40 18.25 3.97
C PRO A 158 14.17 18.13 2.66
N GLY A 159 13.99 17.00 1.96
CA GLY A 159 14.64 16.70 0.69
C GLY A 159 16.06 16.10 0.79
N THR A 160 16.70 16.07 1.98
CA THR A 160 18.04 15.47 2.14
C THR A 160 18.02 13.99 2.49
N GLU A 161 16.98 13.55 3.17
CA GLU A 161 16.78 12.17 3.61
C GLU A 161 15.34 11.75 3.34
N HIS A 162 15.09 10.45 3.46
CA HIS A 162 13.75 9.90 3.41
C HIS A 162 13.55 8.83 4.49
N VAL A 163 12.33 8.75 4.99
CA VAL A 163 11.81 7.64 5.81
C VAL A 163 10.35 7.44 5.44
N TYR A 164 9.93 6.20 5.40
CA TYR A 164 8.54 5.87 5.10
C TYR A 164 7.59 6.54 6.10
N HIS A 165 6.82 7.53 5.62
CA HIS A 165 5.81 8.25 6.39
C HIS A 165 4.59 7.32 6.58
N SER A 166 4.70 6.38 7.51
CA SER A 166 3.79 5.25 7.66
C SER A 166 2.32 5.68 7.76
N MET A 167 2.03 6.62 8.66
CA MET A 167 0.67 7.11 8.91
C MET A 167 0.48 8.56 8.44
N THR A 168 1.48 9.41 8.64
CA THR A 168 1.38 10.83 8.30
C THR A 168 1.18 11.08 6.80
N PHE A 169 1.64 10.17 5.92
CA PHE A 169 1.41 10.24 4.48
C PHE A 169 -0.05 10.54 4.12
N GLY A 170 -0.97 9.78 4.73
CA GLY A 170 -2.41 9.94 4.43
C GLY A 170 -2.97 11.29 4.88
N PHE A 171 -2.53 11.77 6.04
CA PHE A 171 -2.93 13.10 6.54
C PHE A 171 -2.32 14.22 5.71
N LEU A 172 -1.03 14.13 5.37
CA LEU A 172 -0.34 15.15 4.58
C LEU A 172 -0.92 15.28 3.17
N VAL A 173 -1.01 14.17 2.43
CA VAL A 173 -1.53 14.18 1.06
C VAL A 173 -3.04 14.41 1.07
N GLY A 174 -3.76 13.78 1.99
CA GLY A 174 -5.21 13.92 2.13
C GLY A 174 -5.64 15.35 2.46
N GLU A 175 -4.87 16.07 3.30
CA GLU A 175 -5.17 17.46 3.61
C GLU A 175 -4.97 18.37 2.39
N VAL A 176 -3.93 18.16 1.58
CA VAL A 176 -3.76 18.90 0.32
C VAL A 176 -4.93 18.67 -0.62
N VAL A 177 -5.35 17.40 -0.81
CA VAL A 177 -6.55 17.07 -1.62
C VAL A 177 -7.79 17.76 -1.05
N ARG A 178 -7.98 17.71 0.27
CA ARG A 178 -9.13 18.34 0.94
C ARG A 178 -9.17 19.85 0.75
N ARG A 179 -8.02 20.51 0.85
CA ARG A 179 -7.90 21.97 0.67
C ARG A 179 -8.20 22.41 -0.76
N ILE A 180 -7.80 21.62 -1.75
CA ILE A 180 -8.07 21.92 -3.17
C ILE A 180 -9.54 21.67 -3.52
N THR A 181 -10.11 20.55 -3.06
CA THR A 181 -11.40 20.07 -3.55
C THR A 181 -12.59 20.39 -2.65
N GLY A 182 -12.34 20.75 -1.38
CA GLY A 182 -13.38 20.87 -0.35
C GLY A 182 -14.00 19.53 0.10
N ARG A 183 -13.51 18.39 -0.43
CA ARG A 183 -13.99 17.03 -0.11
C ARG A 183 -12.93 16.30 0.73
N SER A 184 -13.37 15.38 1.61
CA SER A 184 -12.44 14.44 2.23
C SER A 184 -11.79 13.55 1.15
N LEU A 185 -10.66 12.93 1.46
CA LEU A 185 -10.01 12.06 0.49
C LEU A 185 -10.86 10.83 0.17
N GLY A 186 -11.55 10.26 1.17
CA GLY A 186 -12.47 9.14 0.94
C GLY A 186 -13.62 9.50 0.02
N THR A 187 -14.22 10.69 0.19
CA THR A 187 -15.26 11.20 -0.72
C THR A 187 -14.70 11.45 -2.12
N PHE A 188 -13.53 12.10 -2.24
CA PHE A 188 -12.92 12.33 -3.55
C PHE A 188 -12.59 11.01 -4.27
N PHE A 189 -12.02 10.05 -3.55
CA PHE A 189 -11.75 8.71 -4.08
C PHE A 189 -13.02 8.00 -4.55
N ALA A 190 -14.09 8.05 -3.76
CA ALA A 190 -15.36 7.44 -4.10
C ALA A 190 -15.94 8.02 -5.40
N ASP A 191 -15.95 9.36 -5.54
CA ASP A 191 -16.54 10.04 -6.69
C ASP A 191 -15.69 9.93 -7.97
N GLU A 192 -14.37 10.10 -7.84
CA GLU A 192 -13.47 10.28 -8.99
C GLU A 192 -12.76 9.00 -9.45
N VAL A 193 -12.69 7.98 -8.58
CA VAL A 193 -11.99 6.74 -8.86
C VAL A 193 -12.92 5.53 -8.75
N ALA A 194 -13.59 5.37 -7.60
CA ALA A 194 -14.35 4.16 -7.34
C ALA A 194 -15.64 4.09 -8.15
N ALA A 195 -16.43 5.16 -8.19
CA ALA A 195 -17.72 5.17 -8.91
C ALA A 195 -17.55 5.01 -10.43
N PRO A 196 -16.64 5.73 -11.13
CA PRO A 196 -16.45 5.55 -12.58
C PRO A 196 -16.05 4.14 -12.98
N LEU A 197 -15.31 3.45 -12.12
CA LEU A 197 -14.85 2.08 -12.35
C LEU A 197 -15.74 1.00 -11.72
N GLY A 198 -16.79 1.37 -10.97
CA GLY A 198 -17.64 0.41 -10.26
C GLY A 198 -16.90 -0.42 -9.22
N LEU A 199 -15.97 0.19 -8.45
CA LEU A 199 -15.13 -0.52 -7.50
C LEU A 199 -15.84 -0.80 -6.17
N SER A 200 -15.61 -1.97 -5.62
CA SER A 200 -15.85 -2.30 -4.21
C SER A 200 -14.64 -1.87 -3.37
N ALA A 201 -14.44 -0.56 -3.20
CA ALA A 201 -13.30 0.02 -2.51
C ALA A 201 -13.70 1.29 -1.76
N TRP A 202 -13.36 1.39 -0.47
CA TRP A 202 -13.74 2.51 0.40
C TRP A 202 -12.59 2.90 1.34
N ILE A 203 -12.33 4.18 1.47
CA ILE A 203 -11.58 4.80 2.55
C ILE A 203 -12.60 5.47 3.45
N GLY A 204 -12.89 4.88 4.61
CA GLY A 204 -14.11 5.15 5.37
C GLY A 204 -15.27 4.25 4.90
N LEU A 205 -15.35 3.04 5.48
CA LEU A 205 -16.32 2.03 5.06
C LEU A 205 -17.74 2.39 5.46
N PRO A 206 -18.71 2.43 4.52
CA PRO A 206 -20.13 2.57 4.86
C PRO A 206 -20.65 1.39 5.69
N GLU A 207 -21.56 1.65 6.63
CA GLU A 207 -22.13 0.62 7.50
C GLU A 207 -22.79 -0.53 6.71
N ALA A 208 -23.44 -0.22 5.60
CA ALA A 208 -24.06 -1.21 4.72
C ALA A 208 -23.08 -2.26 4.16
N GLN A 209 -21.78 -2.01 4.22
CA GLN A 209 -20.75 -2.94 3.71
C GLN A 209 -20.12 -3.83 4.79
N GLU A 210 -20.48 -3.62 6.07
CA GLU A 210 -19.89 -4.35 7.22
C GLU A 210 -19.98 -5.88 7.08
N GLY A 211 -21.10 -6.40 6.60
CA GLY A 211 -21.33 -7.84 6.44
C GLY A 211 -20.39 -8.52 5.44
N ARG A 212 -19.74 -7.74 4.57
CA ARG A 212 -18.80 -8.24 3.55
C ARG A 212 -17.36 -8.31 4.05
N VAL A 213 -17.03 -7.67 5.18
CA VAL A 213 -15.66 -7.53 5.66
C VAL A 213 -15.10 -8.86 6.14
N ALA A 214 -13.93 -9.23 5.60
CA ALA A 214 -13.14 -10.34 6.10
C ALA A 214 -12.50 -9.96 7.45
N ARG A 215 -12.63 -10.85 8.44
CA ARG A 215 -12.02 -10.67 9.76
C ARG A 215 -10.52 -10.92 9.70
N ILE A 216 -9.75 -9.95 10.18
CA ILE A 216 -8.29 -10.08 10.25
C ILE A 216 -7.93 -11.10 11.33
N GLY A 217 -7.13 -12.09 10.95
CA GLY A 217 -6.37 -12.95 11.83
C GLY A 217 -4.89 -12.68 11.69
N TYR A 218 -4.11 -13.05 12.70
CA TYR A 218 -2.66 -12.87 12.69
C TYR A 218 -1.98 -14.22 12.59
N ALA A 219 -0.96 -14.32 11.74
CA ALA A 219 -0.02 -15.43 11.75
C ALA A 219 0.79 -15.38 13.05
N ALA A 220 1.36 -16.51 13.44
CA ALA A 220 2.29 -16.54 14.57
C ALA A 220 3.42 -15.51 14.33
N PRO A 221 3.80 -14.73 15.34
CA PRO A 221 4.90 -13.79 15.21
C PRO A 221 6.20 -14.53 14.88
N PHE A 222 7.00 -13.94 13.99
CA PHE A 222 8.33 -14.46 13.69
C PHE A 222 9.27 -14.23 14.86
N THR A 223 10.12 -15.21 15.10
CA THR A 223 11.26 -15.05 16.01
C THR A 223 12.27 -14.07 15.42
N LEU A 224 13.07 -13.44 16.29
CA LEU A 224 14.19 -12.60 15.83
C LEU A 224 15.13 -13.37 14.89
N GLU A 225 15.31 -14.67 15.15
CA GLU A 225 16.14 -15.56 14.32
C GLU A 225 15.58 -15.70 12.89
N GLU A 226 14.27 -15.98 12.75
CA GLU A 226 13.60 -16.09 11.45
C GLU A 226 13.62 -14.77 10.69
N MET A 227 13.40 -13.64 11.38
CA MET A 227 13.49 -12.32 10.78
C MET A 227 14.91 -12.02 10.28
N THR A 228 15.92 -12.33 11.10
CA THR A 228 17.33 -12.13 10.75
C THR A 228 17.73 -12.99 9.56
N ALA A 229 17.33 -14.28 9.55
CA ALA A 229 17.62 -15.20 8.45
C ALA A 229 16.98 -14.71 7.13
N GLY A 230 15.71 -14.29 7.15
CA GLY A 230 15.03 -13.74 5.99
C GLY A 230 15.67 -12.46 5.46
N MET A 231 16.16 -11.61 6.36
CA MET A 231 16.89 -10.39 5.99
C MET A 231 18.26 -10.71 5.36
N ILE A 232 19.01 -11.66 5.89
CA ILE A 232 20.28 -12.12 5.31
C ILE A 232 20.03 -12.64 3.89
N GLU A 233 19.02 -13.49 3.71
CA GLU A 233 18.64 -14.03 2.40
C GLU A 233 18.29 -12.91 1.41
N THR A 234 17.48 -11.94 1.85
CA THR A 234 17.02 -10.84 1.00
C THR A 234 18.13 -9.85 0.67
N THR A 235 18.99 -9.51 1.66
CA THR A 235 20.00 -8.45 1.53
C THR A 235 21.39 -8.97 1.20
N GLY A 236 21.70 -10.23 1.56
CA GLY A 236 23.05 -10.81 1.48
C GLY A 236 24.08 -10.14 2.41
N LEU A 237 23.62 -9.37 3.39
CA LEU A 237 24.46 -8.79 4.43
C LEU A 237 24.79 -9.85 5.48
N ASP A 238 25.89 -9.65 6.21
CA ASP A 238 26.23 -10.50 7.34
C ASP A 238 25.28 -10.30 8.52
N ARG A 239 25.25 -11.28 9.44
CA ARG A 239 24.32 -11.32 10.57
C ARG A 239 24.41 -10.07 11.47
N ASP A 240 25.61 -9.64 11.81
CA ASP A 240 25.82 -8.55 12.75
C ASP A 240 25.35 -7.23 12.14
N THR A 241 25.63 -7.03 10.86
CA THR A 241 25.16 -5.90 10.07
C THR A 241 23.62 -5.89 9.98
N VAL A 242 22.99 -7.04 9.73
CA VAL A 242 21.52 -7.17 9.70
C VAL A 242 20.92 -6.84 11.06
N ILE A 243 21.47 -7.36 12.16
CA ILE A 243 20.97 -7.06 13.53
C ILE A 243 21.14 -5.57 13.85
N ALA A 244 22.28 -4.99 13.53
CA ALA A 244 22.51 -3.55 13.74
C ALA A 244 21.51 -2.69 12.94
N TRP A 245 21.26 -3.07 11.69
CA TRP A 245 20.26 -2.41 10.85
C TRP A 245 18.84 -2.57 11.38
N MET A 246 18.43 -3.77 11.76
CA MET A 246 17.11 -4.03 12.34
C MET A 246 16.87 -3.19 13.60
N ASN A 247 17.86 -3.11 14.48
CA ASN A 247 17.77 -2.31 15.69
C ASN A 247 17.68 -0.80 15.38
N ALA A 248 18.43 -0.32 14.41
CA ALA A 248 18.43 1.09 14.01
C ALA A 248 17.11 1.50 13.32
N VAL A 249 16.53 0.62 12.48
CA VAL A 249 15.34 0.95 11.69
C VAL A 249 14.04 0.58 12.42
N TRP A 250 14.03 -0.55 13.15
CA TRP A 250 12.81 -1.05 13.82
C TRP A 250 12.91 -1.14 15.35
N GLY A 251 14.03 -0.70 15.92
CA GLY A 251 14.12 -0.57 17.38
C GLY A 251 13.03 0.38 17.91
N PRO A 252 12.59 0.22 19.17
CA PRO A 252 11.42 0.92 19.71
C PRO A 252 11.52 2.45 19.65
N ASP A 253 12.73 2.99 19.71
CA ASP A 253 12.99 4.43 19.67
C ASP A 253 13.30 4.94 18.25
N SER A 254 13.30 4.08 17.25
CA SER A 254 13.58 4.46 15.87
C SER A 254 12.49 5.38 15.30
N VAL A 255 12.88 6.22 14.36
CA VAL A 255 11.93 7.08 13.62
C VAL A 255 10.85 6.24 12.95
N GLN A 256 11.23 5.09 12.36
CA GLN A 256 10.29 4.19 11.69
C GLN A 256 9.27 3.56 12.65
N ALA A 257 9.69 3.13 13.85
CA ALA A 257 8.78 2.58 14.85
C ALA A 257 7.81 3.66 15.36
N ARG A 258 8.31 4.87 15.66
CA ARG A 258 7.49 6.01 16.06
C ARG A 258 6.52 6.46 14.95
N ALA A 259 6.94 6.38 13.68
CA ALA A 259 6.09 6.69 12.52
C ALA A 259 4.87 5.77 12.40
N GLY A 260 4.92 4.57 12.98
CA GLY A 260 3.81 3.62 13.04
C GLY A 260 2.81 3.85 14.17
N GLN A 261 3.01 4.83 15.05
CA GLN A 261 2.19 5.03 16.26
C GLN A 261 1.30 6.28 16.19
N LEU A 262 1.57 7.23 15.30
CA LEU A 262 0.86 8.51 15.17
C LEU A 262 0.67 9.20 16.54
N GLY A 263 1.78 9.51 17.24
CA GLY A 263 1.72 10.17 18.56
C GLY A 263 1.07 9.34 19.66
N GLY A 264 0.94 8.01 19.49
CA GLY A 264 0.29 7.09 20.42
C GLY A 264 -1.17 6.78 20.10
N ALA A 265 -1.73 7.33 19.02
CA ALA A 265 -3.14 7.10 18.64
C ALA A 265 -3.45 5.64 18.30
N PHE A 266 -2.46 4.85 17.87
CA PHE A 266 -2.64 3.47 17.47
C PHE A 266 -1.82 2.51 18.31
N ASP A 267 -2.54 1.66 19.07
CA ASP A 267 -1.96 0.52 19.78
C ASP A 267 -2.18 -0.75 18.93
N HIS A 268 -1.13 -1.23 18.32
CA HIS A 268 -1.18 -2.41 17.43
C HIS A 268 -1.52 -3.71 18.17
N THR A 269 -1.54 -3.72 19.49
CA THR A 269 -1.91 -4.89 20.30
C THR A 269 -3.42 -4.94 20.62
N SER A 270 -4.13 -3.83 20.48
CA SER A 270 -5.54 -3.68 20.89
C SER A 270 -6.56 -4.34 19.93
N GLY A 271 -6.14 -4.82 18.76
CA GLY A 271 -7.05 -5.40 17.75
C GLY A 271 -8.02 -4.39 17.11
N TYR A 272 -7.72 -3.10 17.20
CA TYR A 272 -8.57 -1.99 16.72
C TYR A 272 -8.99 -2.13 15.27
N MET A 273 -8.19 -2.77 14.42
CA MET A 273 -8.46 -2.92 12.98
C MET A 273 -9.73 -3.74 12.67
N ASN A 274 -10.18 -4.57 13.62
CA ASN A 274 -11.45 -5.30 13.51
C ASN A 274 -12.65 -4.53 14.09
N THR A 275 -12.50 -3.27 14.50
CA THR A 275 -13.59 -2.45 15.06
C THR A 275 -14.32 -1.65 14.00
N ARG A 276 -15.61 -1.38 14.22
CA ARG A 276 -16.41 -0.51 13.35
C ARG A 276 -15.82 0.91 13.30
N ALA A 277 -15.35 1.41 14.43
CA ALA A 277 -14.77 2.76 14.51
C ALA A 277 -13.58 2.93 13.56
N PHE A 278 -12.67 1.95 13.52
CA PHE A 278 -11.55 1.98 12.58
C PHE A 278 -12.01 1.89 11.12
N ARG A 279 -12.99 1.02 10.83
CA ARG A 279 -13.49 0.86 9.47
C ARG A 279 -14.24 2.08 8.96
N ALA A 280 -14.97 2.78 9.84
CA ALA A 280 -15.72 3.97 9.51
C ALA A 280 -14.86 5.22 9.28
N ALA A 281 -13.74 5.32 10.00
CA ALA A 281 -12.84 6.46 9.88
C ALA A 281 -12.17 6.50 8.50
N GLU A 282 -11.75 7.69 8.09
CA GLU A 282 -10.95 7.87 6.88
C GLU A 282 -9.47 7.98 7.24
N PHE A 283 -8.71 6.91 7.00
CA PHE A 283 -7.26 6.88 7.15
C PHE A 283 -6.58 6.60 5.81
N PRO A 284 -6.34 7.64 4.97
CA PRO A 284 -5.80 7.45 3.62
C PRO A 284 -4.37 6.86 3.58
N PHE A 285 -3.78 6.64 4.72
CA PHE A 285 -2.52 5.93 4.84
C PHE A 285 -2.67 4.41 4.88
N GLY A 286 -3.88 3.87 5.25
CA GLY A 286 -3.88 2.46 5.57
C GLY A 286 -5.20 1.77 5.91
N ASN A 287 -6.37 2.35 5.69
CA ASN A 287 -7.62 1.64 6.03
C ASN A 287 -8.63 1.50 4.88
N MET A 288 -8.18 1.47 3.65
CA MET A 288 -9.06 1.09 2.56
C MET A 288 -9.50 -0.37 2.73
N PHE A 289 -10.79 -0.61 2.56
CA PHE A 289 -11.39 -1.94 2.42
C PHE A 289 -11.74 -2.16 0.96
N SER A 290 -11.25 -3.26 0.39
CA SER A 290 -11.45 -3.59 -1.02
C SER A 290 -11.36 -5.08 -1.29
N ASP A 291 -11.80 -5.50 -2.48
CA ASP A 291 -11.52 -6.80 -3.04
C ASP A 291 -10.36 -6.76 -4.04
N ALA A 292 -9.84 -7.92 -4.42
CA ALA A 292 -8.71 -8.03 -5.35
C ALA A 292 -9.05 -7.53 -6.75
N ARG A 293 -10.28 -7.75 -7.22
CA ARG A 293 -10.77 -7.33 -8.53
C ARG A 293 -10.77 -5.81 -8.64
N SER A 294 -11.28 -5.13 -7.62
CA SER A 294 -11.32 -3.67 -7.56
C SER A 294 -9.93 -3.05 -7.53
N LEU A 295 -8.99 -3.65 -6.78
CA LEU A 295 -7.60 -3.21 -6.78
C LEU A 295 -6.95 -3.37 -8.16
N ALA A 296 -7.05 -4.58 -8.76
CA ALA A 296 -6.49 -4.86 -10.07
C ALA A 296 -7.08 -3.94 -11.15
N ARG A 297 -8.40 -3.71 -11.11
CA ARG A 297 -9.12 -2.83 -12.02
C ARG A 297 -8.69 -1.36 -11.88
N MET A 298 -8.56 -0.88 -10.65
CA MET A 298 -8.07 0.48 -10.37
C MET A 298 -6.67 0.69 -10.97
N TYR A 299 -5.75 -0.23 -10.71
CA TYR A 299 -4.39 -0.14 -11.23
C TYR A 299 -4.33 -0.34 -12.74
N ALA A 300 -5.11 -1.26 -13.32
CA ALA A 300 -5.24 -1.41 -14.77
C ALA A 300 -5.69 -0.10 -15.42
N ALA A 301 -6.67 0.60 -14.84
CA ALA A 301 -7.17 1.87 -15.36
C ALA A 301 -6.14 3.01 -15.28
N THR A 302 -5.03 2.86 -14.57
CA THR A 302 -3.92 3.83 -14.62
C THR A 302 -3.05 3.67 -15.85
N VAL A 303 -2.98 2.48 -16.46
CA VAL A 303 -2.08 2.17 -17.58
C VAL A 303 -2.81 1.78 -18.87
N SER A 304 -4.05 1.35 -18.78
CA SER A 304 -4.92 0.93 -19.89
C SER A 304 -6.31 1.56 -19.75
N GLU A 305 -7.13 1.43 -20.78
CA GLU A 305 -8.55 1.71 -20.68
C GLU A 305 -9.29 0.47 -20.19
N VAL A 306 -10.16 0.65 -19.19
CA VAL A 306 -11.00 -0.40 -18.60
C VAL A 306 -12.45 0.03 -18.73
N ASP A 307 -13.23 -0.67 -19.54
CA ASP A 307 -14.63 -0.36 -19.83
C ASP A 307 -14.89 1.14 -20.14
N GLY A 308 -14.04 1.72 -21.00
CA GLY A 308 -14.14 3.12 -21.41
C GLY A 308 -13.54 4.13 -20.43
N VAL A 309 -12.96 3.68 -19.32
CA VAL A 309 -12.36 4.54 -18.29
C VAL A 309 -10.85 4.39 -18.27
N ARG A 310 -10.12 5.48 -18.38
CA ARG A 310 -8.70 5.58 -18.10
C ARG A 310 -8.46 6.67 -17.05
N LEU A 311 -7.90 6.33 -15.90
CA LEU A 311 -7.69 7.27 -14.79
C LEU A 311 -6.55 8.25 -15.09
N LEU A 312 -5.41 7.73 -15.55
CA LEU A 312 -4.20 8.53 -15.76
C LEU A 312 -3.73 8.44 -17.22
N ASN A 313 -3.35 9.57 -17.78
CA ASN A 313 -2.73 9.59 -19.10
C ASN A 313 -1.26 9.14 -19.04
N PRO A 314 -0.66 8.70 -20.17
CA PRO A 314 0.72 8.20 -20.18
C PRO A 314 1.75 9.19 -19.64
N ALA A 315 1.61 10.49 -19.91
CA ALA A 315 2.54 11.52 -19.44
C ALA A 315 2.50 11.68 -17.91
N THR A 316 1.32 11.51 -17.29
CA THR A 316 1.18 11.50 -15.83
C THR A 316 1.85 10.25 -15.24
N VAL A 317 1.63 9.08 -15.85
CA VAL A 317 2.26 7.82 -15.41
C VAL A 317 3.78 7.91 -15.50
N GLU A 318 4.32 8.41 -16.58
CA GLU A 318 5.76 8.62 -16.75
C GLU A 318 6.35 9.51 -15.65
N LYS A 319 5.72 10.67 -15.39
CA LYS A 319 6.19 11.60 -14.34
C LYS A 319 6.10 11.03 -12.93
N MET A 320 4.98 10.38 -12.58
CA MET A 320 4.76 9.89 -11.22
C MET A 320 5.63 8.68 -10.86
N THR A 321 6.14 7.96 -11.86
CA THR A 321 6.93 6.74 -11.67
C THR A 321 8.45 6.99 -11.63
N VAL A 322 8.90 8.23 -11.81
CA VAL A 322 10.31 8.60 -11.59
C VAL A 322 10.71 8.29 -10.14
N VAL A 323 11.83 7.60 -9.95
CA VAL A 323 12.38 7.32 -8.62
C VAL A 323 12.89 8.62 -7.99
N HIS A 324 12.52 8.87 -6.76
CA HIS A 324 12.90 10.07 -5.99
C HIS A 324 13.83 9.79 -4.82
N THR A 325 13.91 8.54 -4.36
CA THR A 325 14.67 8.17 -3.16
C THR A 325 16.07 7.62 -3.48
N ASP A 326 16.42 7.48 -4.73
CA ASP A 326 17.75 7.02 -5.19
C ASP A 326 18.90 7.99 -4.87
N LYS A 327 18.58 9.27 -4.65
CA LYS A 327 19.54 10.35 -4.36
C LYS A 327 19.53 10.82 -2.91
N THR A 328 18.68 10.25 -2.06
CA THR A 328 18.55 10.62 -0.66
C THR A 328 18.95 9.46 0.25
N LYS A 329 19.49 9.80 1.42
CA LYS A 329 19.81 8.79 2.42
C LYS A 329 18.54 8.30 3.11
N MET A 330 18.46 7.01 3.39
CA MET A 330 17.44 6.49 4.30
C MET A 330 17.81 6.92 5.72
N ASN A 331 16.92 7.66 6.38
CA ASN A 331 17.12 8.09 7.77
C ASN A 331 17.17 6.86 8.70
N GLY A 332 18.02 6.96 9.72
CA GLY A 332 18.16 5.89 10.73
C GLY A 332 19.10 4.75 10.33
N LEU A 333 19.72 4.77 9.16
CA LEU A 333 20.78 3.81 8.85
C LEU A 333 22.04 4.11 9.69
N PRO A 334 22.71 3.06 10.23
CA PRO A 334 23.99 3.23 10.90
C PRO A 334 25.03 3.91 9.99
N PRO A 335 25.92 4.75 10.53
CA PRO A 335 27.01 5.34 9.75
C PRO A 335 27.85 4.25 9.08
N GLY A 336 28.10 4.39 7.78
CA GLY A 336 28.87 3.43 7.00
C GLY A 336 28.10 2.21 6.48
N LEU A 337 26.79 2.10 6.80
CA LEU A 337 25.92 1.10 6.19
C LEU A 337 25.31 1.69 4.90
N ASP A 338 25.96 1.43 3.78
CA ASP A 338 25.37 1.69 2.47
C ASP A 338 24.57 0.44 2.04
N VAL A 339 23.25 0.56 2.02
CA VAL A 339 22.43 -0.47 1.37
C VAL A 339 22.69 -0.37 -0.13
N PRO A 340 23.23 -1.42 -0.77
CA PRO A 340 23.51 -1.38 -2.19
C PRO A 340 22.25 -0.96 -2.99
N ALA A 341 22.43 -0.12 -4.00
CA ALA A 341 21.32 0.39 -4.82
C ALA A 341 20.44 -0.74 -5.40
N ASN A 342 21.04 -1.90 -5.75
CA ASN A 342 20.31 -3.08 -6.22
C ASN A 342 19.53 -3.84 -5.12
N ARG A 343 19.56 -3.37 -3.87
CA ARG A 343 18.84 -3.95 -2.71
C ARG A 343 18.03 -2.93 -1.95
N SER A 344 18.03 -1.68 -2.42
CA SER A 344 17.24 -0.59 -1.84
C SER A 344 15.79 -0.64 -2.32
N PHE A 345 14.90 -0.13 -1.48
CA PHE A 345 13.53 0.13 -1.90
C PHE A 345 13.46 1.46 -2.64
N TYR A 346 12.88 1.44 -3.82
CA TYR A 346 12.71 2.63 -4.64
C TYR A 346 11.29 3.17 -4.48
N MET A 347 11.20 4.45 -4.08
CA MET A 347 9.93 5.15 -4.00
C MET A 347 9.87 6.27 -5.04
N SER A 348 8.73 6.36 -5.70
CA SER A 348 8.36 7.43 -6.59
C SER A 348 7.31 8.33 -5.93
N LEU A 349 6.49 9.02 -6.69
CA LEU A 349 5.48 9.92 -6.13
C LEU A 349 4.25 9.14 -5.64
N GLY A 350 4.36 8.55 -4.45
CA GLY A 350 3.31 7.81 -3.77
C GLY A 350 3.28 6.30 -4.07
N PHE A 351 4.27 5.79 -4.80
CA PHE A 351 4.34 4.37 -5.16
C PHE A 351 5.72 3.79 -4.90
N TRP A 352 5.75 2.51 -4.58
CA TRP A 352 6.94 1.70 -4.64
C TRP A 352 7.19 1.30 -6.10
N ARG A 353 8.47 1.31 -6.49
CA ARG A 353 8.92 0.87 -7.80
C ARG A 353 9.44 -0.56 -7.72
N ALA A 354 9.39 -1.28 -8.85
CA ALA A 354 10.04 -2.57 -8.93
C ALA A 354 11.52 -2.46 -8.55
N CYS A 355 11.94 -3.32 -7.65
CA CYS A 355 13.31 -3.43 -7.15
C CYS A 355 13.55 -4.88 -6.69
N PRO A 356 14.79 -5.33 -6.46
CA PRO A 356 15.05 -6.72 -6.09
C PRO A 356 14.25 -7.25 -4.89
N PRO A 357 14.04 -6.47 -3.81
CA PRO A 357 13.17 -6.92 -2.72
C PRO A 357 11.67 -6.96 -3.08
N MET A 358 11.27 -6.28 -4.16
CA MET A 358 9.88 -6.18 -4.62
C MET A 358 9.83 -6.14 -6.15
N PRO A 359 10.06 -7.26 -6.82
CA PRO A 359 10.26 -7.27 -8.28
C PRO A 359 8.99 -6.96 -9.08
N PHE A 360 7.78 -7.07 -8.49
CA PHE A 360 6.51 -7.01 -9.20
C PHE A 360 6.53 -7.88 -10.47
N VAL A 361 6.18 -7.29 -11.63
CA VAL A 361 6.18 -7.99 -12.91
C VAL A 361 7.34 -7.57 -13.81
N GLY A 362 7.71 -6.31 -13.76
CA GLY A 362 8.79 -5.75 -14.58
C GLY A 362 9.35 -4.45 -14.02
N PRO A 363 10.45 -3.94 -14.58
CA PRO A 363 11.12 -2.72 -14.09
C PRO A 363 10.24 -1.46 -14.22
N GLY A 364 9.27 -1.48 -15.13
CA GLY A 364 8.27 -0.41 -15.30
C GLY A 364 7.20 -0.40 -14.21
N SER A 365 7.05 -1.48 -13.44
CA SER A 365 5.96 -1.63 -12.46
C SER A 365 6.03 -0.60 -11.34
N PHE A 366 4.84 -0.19 -10.90
CA PHE A 366 4.63 0.69 -9.75
C PHE A 366 3.39 0.27 -8.98
N GLY A 367 3.43 0.37 -7.67
CA GLY A 367 2.32 -0.04 -6.81
C GLY A 367 2.60 0.18 -5.35
N HIS A 368 1.81 -0.44 -4.49
CA HIS A 368 2.04 -0.35 -3.06
C HIS A 368 1.70 -1.66 -2.35
N PRO A 369 2.63 -2.21 -1.54
CA PRO A 369 2.33 -3.32 -0.65
C PRO A 369 1.59 -2.82 0.59
N GLY A 370 0.82 -3.70 1.21
CA GLY A 370 0.18 -3.48 2.50
C GLY A 370 0.74 -4.40 3.58
N SER A 371 0.83 -3.91 4.81
CA SER A 371 1.11 -4.76 5.96
C SER A 371 0.11 -5.92 5.98
N GLY A 372 0.58 -7.09 6.35
CA GLY A 372 -0.23 -8.30 6.36
C GLY A 372 -0.22 -9.11 5.07
N GLY A 373 0.28 -8.55 3.93
CA GLY A 373 0.49 -9.31 2.70
C GLY A 373 -0.34 -8.87 1.49
N SER A 374 -1.26 -7.90 1.62
CA SER A 374 -1.95 -7.34 0.46
C SER A 374 -0.98 -6.58 -0.44
N VAL A 375 -1.24 -6.59 -1.75
CA VAL A 375 -0.47 -5.80 -2.72
C VAL A 375 -1.31 -5.47 -3.93
N ALA A 376 -1.12 -4.27 -4.47
CA ALA A 376 -1.65 -3.91 -5.77
C ALA A 376 -0.64 -3.08 -6.54
N PHE A 377 -0.55 -3.31 -7.85
CA PHE A 377 0.38 -2.61 -8.73
C PHE A 377 -0.10 -2.61 -10.18
N ALA A 378 0.50 -1.75 -10.98
CA ALA A 378 0.42 -1.78 -12.43
C ALA A 378 1.80 -1.90 -13.06
N ASP A 379 1.83 -2.44 -14.28
CA ASP A 379 2.99 -2.42 -15.17
C ASP A 379 2.57 -1.82 -16.52
N PRO A 380 3.08 -0.63 -16.89
CA PRO A 380 2.69 0.03 -18.12
C PRO A 380 3.21 -0.67 -19.39
N ASP A 381 4.36 -1.36 -19.30
CA ASP A 381 4.98 -2.03 -20.44
C ASP A 381 4.25 -3.33 -20.81
N ALA A 382 3.70 -4.00 -19.78
CA ALA A 382 2.92 -5.23 -19.93
C ALA A 382 1.40 -4.99 -19.95
N GLY A 383 0.92 -3.76 -19.77
CA GLY A 383 -0.51 -3.45 -19.66
C GLY A 383 -1.20 -4.10 -18.45
N VAL A 384 -0.43 -4.46 -17.40
CA VAL A 384 -0.91 -5.25 -16.26
C VAL A 384 -1.48 -4.36 -15.17
N GLY A 385 -2.62 -4.78 -14.61
CA GLY A 385 -3.12 -4.39 -13.29
C GLY A 385 -3.26 -5.63 -12.40
N PHE A 386 -2.72 -5.57 -11.19
CA PHE A 386 -2.69 -6.69 -10.24
C PHE A 386 -3.27 -6.28 -8.90
N GLY A 387 -4.03 -7.18 -8.28
CA GLY A 387 -4.54 -7.04 -6.93
C GLY A 387 -4.54 -8.36 -6.18
N TYR A 388 -4.02 -8.34 -4.95
CA TYR A 388 -4.05 -9.46 -4.03
C TYR A 388 -4.44 -8.98 -2.64
N VAL A 389 -5.42 -9.64 -2.05
CA VAL A 389 -5.92 -9.34 -0.70
C VAL A 389 -5.97 -10.62 0.12
N THR A 390 -5.69 -10.50 1.42
CA THR A 390 -5.70 -11.61 2.39
C THR A 390 -6.21 -11.12 3.74
N ASN A 391 -6.75 -12.00 4.55
CA ASN A 391 -7.11 -11.71 5.94
C ASN A 391 -6.21 -12.40 6.98
N LEU A 392 -5.23 -13.19 6.56
CA LEU A 392 -4.18 -13.69 7.45
C LEU A 392 -2.97 -12.75 7.37
N TRP A 393 -2.85 -11.88 8.36
CA TRP A 393 -1.75 -10.93 8.42
C TRP A 393 -0.46 -11.59 8.87
N SER A 394 0.55 -11.46 8.04
CA SER A 394 1.94 -11.83 8.30
C SER A 394 2.81 -10.59 8.20
N PHE A 395 3.71 -10.40 9.16
CA PHE A 395 4.68 -9.30 9.15
C PHE A 395 6.05 -9.75 8.62
N ARG A 396 6.06 -10.81 7.82
CA ARG A 396 7.29 -11.33 7.22
C ARG A 396 7.81 -10.35 6.16
N ILE A 397 9.08 -9.98 6.27
CA ILE A 397 9.78 -9.26 5.22
C ILE A 397 9.96 -10.22 4.04
N GLY A 398 9.65 -9.73 2.82
CA GLY A 398 9.66 -10.58 1.63
C GLY A 398 8.54 -11.62 1.64
N GLU A 399 7.34 -11.26 2.12
CA GLU A 399 6.15 -12.11 2.14
C GLU A 399 5.96 -12.84 0.80
N PRO A 400 6.14 -14.16 0.74
CA PRO A 400 6.23 -14.88 -0.53
C PRO A 400 4.89 -15.05 -1.25
N ARG A 401 3.75 -14.97 -0.52
CA ARG A 401 2.42 -15.24 -1.09
C ARG A 401 2.11 -14.34 -2.27
N ALA A 402 2.29 -13.04 -2.12
CA ALA A 402 2.07 -12.06 -3.19
C ALA A 402 3.18 -12.06 -4.24
N SER A 403 4.46 -12.16 -3.82
CA SER A 403 5.60 -12.16 -4.74
C SER A 403 5.63 -13.39 -5.65
N ASN A 404 5.26 -14.57 -5.13
CA ASN A 404 5.12 -15.78 -5.93
C ASN A 404 4.02 -15.64 -7.00
N LEU A 405 2.89 -14.98 -6.65
CA LEU A 405 1.83 -14.68 -7.61
C LEU A 405 2.32 -13.72 -8.70
N ALA A 406 3.03 -12.66 -8.34
CA ALA A 406 3.61 -11.73 -9.30
C ALA A 406 4.61 -12.44 -10.25
N ALA A 407 5.44 -13.31 -9.72
CA ALA A 407 6.35 -14.15 -10.52
C ALA A 407 5.61 -15.09 -11.47
N ALA A 408 4.49 -15.66 -11.03
CA ALA A 408 3.63 -16.50 -11.90
C ALA A 408 3.01 -15.68 -13.03
N VAL A 409 2.55 -14.46 -12.75
CA VAL A 409 2.07 -13.50 -13.77
C VAL A 409 3.16 -13.20 -14.79
N THR A 410 4.38 -12.90 -14.35
CA THR A 410 5.54 -12.65 -15.24
C THR A 410 5.80 -13.84 -16.15
N ALA A 411 5.76 -15.07 -15.59
CA ALA A 411 5.95 -16.29 -16.39
C ALA A 411 4.87 -16.50 -17.45
N CYS A 412 3.59 -16.20 -17.13
CA CYS A 412 2.49 -16.28 -18.09
C CYS A 412 2.60 -15.24 -19.21
N LEU A 413 3.07 -14.02 -18.91
CA LEU A 413 3.33 -12.97 -19.90
C LEU A 413 4.44 -13.38 -20.87
N GLY A 414 5.52 -13.99 -20.36
CA GLY A 414 6.65 -14.44 -21.19
C GLY A 414 6.29 -15.55 -22.18
N SER A 415 5.30 -16.36 -21.87
CA SER A 415 4.82 -17.45 -22.75
C SER A 415 3.89 -16.98 -23.88
N ARG A 416 3.48 -15.71 -23.88
CA ARG A 416 2.63 -15.08 -24.92
C ARG A 416 3.40 -14.35 -26.00
N ARG A 417 4.72 -14.12 -25.78
CA ARG A 417 5.66 -13.54 -26.73
C ARG A 417 6.36 -14.65 -27.52
#